data_df5c1fd06d99047f28a3ed8743205e4c
#
_entry.id   df5c1fd06d99047f28a3ed8743205e4c
#
_cell.length_a   1.000
_cell.length_b   1.000
_cell.length_c   1.000
_cell.angle_alpha   90.00
_cell.angle_beta   90.00
_cell.angle_gamma   90.00
#
_symmetry.space_group_name_H-M   'P 1'
#
loop_
_entity.id
_entity.type
_entity.pdbx_description
1 polymer ?
#
loop_
_entity_poly.entity_id
_entity_poly.type
_entity_poly.pdbx_seq_one_letter_code
_entity_poly.pdbx_strand_id
1 'polypeptide(L)'
;MPIYPNFYQTLTTACPIVELRGYAAACGLKGHLYAYLDFNGPTGTARDGLAEGMLALAIEKKQLAPGQPIIEAASGPFATALTLASLTAGHPIVLVMPEDAPALR
;
A
#
# COMPACT_ATOMS: atom_id res chain seq x y z
N MET A 1 -0.47 -24.20 9.17
CA MET A 1 -0.07 -23.03 8.37
C MET A 1 -1.34 -22.43 7.79
N PRO A 2 -1.65 -21.14 8.02
CA PRO A 2 -2.87 -20.53 7.50
C PRO A 2 -2.79 -20.38 5.97
N ILE A 3 -3.91 -20.61 5.30
CA ILE A 3 -4.07 -20.37 3.86
C ILE A 3 -5.00 -19.17 3.71
N TYR A 4 -4.53 -18.15 3.02
CA TYR A 4 -5.28 -16.91 2.81
C TYR A 4 -5.90 -16.88 1.41
N PRO A 5 -7.17 -16.45 1.24
CA PRO A 5 -7.85 -16.42 -0.04
C PRO A 5 -7.33 -15.31 -0.99
N ASN A 6 -6.69 -14.28 -0.45
CA ASN A 6 -6.04 -13.22 -1.23
C ASN A 6 -4.87 -12.58 -0.46
N PHE A 7 -4.06 -11.79 -1.16
CA PHE A 7 -2.88 -11.15 -0.58
C PHE A 7 -3.19 -10.17 0.56
N TYR A 8 -4.32 -9.45 0.50
CA TYR A 8 -4.64 -8.43 1.49
C TYR A 8 -4.96 -9.01 2.87
N GLN A 9 -5.42 -10.24 2.93
CA GLN A 9 -5.62 -10.89 4.23
C GLN A 9 -4.31 -11.20 4.96
N THR A 10 -3.18 -11.12 4.29
CA THR A 10 -1.86 -11.25 4.91
C THR A 10 -1.40 -9.96 5.62
N LEU A 11 -2.01 -8.81 5.33
CA LEU A 11 -1.69 -7.52 5.96
C LEU A 11 -2.03 -7.45 7.46
N THR A 12 -2.76 -8.42 7.98
CA THR A 12 -3.14 -8.45 9.41
C THR A 12 -1.97 -8.72 10.35
N THR A 13 -0.81 -9.06 9.83
CA THR A 13 0.39 -9.34 10.62
C THR A 13 1.01 -8.02 11.06
N ALA A 14 1.16 -7.83 12.37
CA ALA A 14 1.83 -6.65 12.92
C ALA A 14 3.26 -6.54 12.35
N CYS A 15 3.57 -5.39 11.77
CA CYS A 15 4.92 -5.11 11.30
C CYS A 15 5.84 -4.85 12.49
N PRO A 16 7.09 -5.32 12.45
CA PRO A 16 8.04 -5.09 13.52
C PRO A 16 8.49 -3.63 13.58
N ILE A 17 8.80 -3.18 14.78
CA ILE A 17 9.45 -1.89 15.03
C ILE A 17 10.90 -2.16 15.41
N VAL A 18 11.84 -1.49 14.76
CA VAL A 18 13.27 -1.63 15.00
C VAL A 18 13.85 -0.33 15.52
N GLU A 19 14.63 -0.40 16.59
CA GLU A 19 15.37 0.75 17.09
C GLU A 19 16.66 0.95 16.27
N LEU A 20 16.81 2.13 15.67
CA LEU A 20 17.94 2.49 14.81
C LEU A 20 19.08 3.14 15.62
N ARG A 21 19.65 2.42 16.61
CA ARG A 21 20.68 2.94 17.52
C ARG A 21 21.92 3.43 16.80
N GLY A 22 22.45 2.64 15.86
CA GLY A 22 23.64 3.02 15.10
C GLY A 22 23.48 4.26 14.28
N TYR A 23 22.32 4.39 13.63
CA TYR A 23 21.99 5.59 12.85
C TYR A 23 21.81 6.82 13.75
N ALA A 24 21.08 6.67 14.85
CA ALA A 24 20.88 7.75 15.82
C ALA A 24 22.22 8.26 16.38
N ALA A 25 23.13 7.36 16.73
CA ALA A 25 24.46 7.72 17.22
C ALA A 25 25.30 8.42 16.13
N ALA A 26 25.31 7.91 14.90
CA ALA A 26 26.03 8.54 13.79
C ALA A 26 25.53 9.95 13.45
N CYS A 27 24.23 10.21 13.65
CA CYS A 27 23.62 11.52 13.46
C CYS A 27 23.66 12.43 14.70
N GLY A 28 24.23 11.97 15.81
CA GLY A 28 24.30 12.74 17.06
C GLY A 28 22.93 13.01 17.70
N LEU A 29 21.93 12.15 17.46
CA LEU A 29 20.58 12.31 18.01
C LEU A 29 20.58 12.01 19.51
N LYS A 30 19.92 12.87 20.29
CA LYS A 30 19.79 12.73 21.75
C LYS A 30 18.58 11.88 22.18
N GLY A 31 17.80 11.40 21.23
CA GLY A 31 16.60 10.62 21.47
C GLY A 31 16.69 9.22 20.87
N HIS A 32 15.64 8.43 21.07
CA HIS A 32 15.48 7.14 20.45
C HIS A 32 14.83 7.28 19.06
N LEU A 33 15.37 6.61 18.06
CA LEU A 33 14.83 6.57 16.71
C LEU A 33 14.34 5.16 16.42
N TYR A 34 13.09 5.04 15.99
CA TYR A 34 12.46 3.78 15.64
C TYR A 34 12.00 3.78 14.19
N ALA A 35 12.13 2.65 13.52
CA ALA A 35 11.58 2.42 12.20
C ALA A 35 10.47 1.35 12.29
N TYR A 36 9.28 1.69 11.81
CA TYR A 36 8.21 0.73 11.55
C TYR A 36 8.41 0.10 10.18
N LEU A 37 8.57 -1.23 10.13
CA LEU A 37 8.94 -1.93 8.91
C LEU A 37 7.69 -2.39 8.16
N ASP A 38 7.08 -1.49 7.41
CA ASP A 38 5.83 -1.72 6.66
C ASP A 38 6.11 -2.20 5.23
N PHE A 39 6.53 -3.46 5.10
CA PHE A 39 6.80 -4.10 3.81
C PHE A 39 6.17 -5.50 3.68
N ASN A 40 5.26 -5.86 4.57
CA ASN A 40 4.62 -7.18 4.56
C ASN A 40 3.44 -7.29 3.59
N GLY A 41 3.10 -6.23 2.89
CA GLY A 41 2.02 -6.23 1.92
C GLY A 41 2.39 -6.87 0.57
N PRO A 42 1.41 -7.07 -0.32
CA PRO A 42 1.59 -7.76 -1.59
C PRO A 42 2.55 -7.06 -2.56
N THR A 43 2.72 -5.73 -2.48
CA THR A 43 3.72 -4.99 -3.27
C THR A 43 5.01 -4.71 -2.51
N GLY A 44 5.06 -5.07 -1.23
CA GLY A 44 6.20 -4.84 -0.35
C GLY A 44 6.39 -3.37 0.05
N THR A 45 5.34 -2.57 -0.02
CA THR A 45 5.41 -1.16 0.34
C THR A 45 4.28 -0.75 1.28
N ALA A 46 4.48 0.32 2.05
CA ALA A 46 3.46 0.93 2.92
C ALA A 46 2.22 1.43 2.13
N ARG A 47 2.28 1.43 0.80
CA ARG A 47 1.15 1.83 -0.05
C ARG A 47 0.06 0.78 -0.13
N ASP A 48 0.37 -0.48 0.20
CA ASP A 48 -0.61 -1.57 0.20
C ASP A 48 -1.75 -1.32 1.18
N GLY A 49 -1.43 -0.99 2.43
CA GLY A 49 -2.44 -0.66 3.44
C GLY A 49 -3.22 0.61 3.11
N LEU A 50 -2.57 1.61 2.51
CA LEU A 50 -3.24 2.82 2.05
C LEU A 50 -4.27 2.52 0.96
N ALA A 51 -3.89 1.76 -0.07
CA ALA A 51 -4.76 1.43 -1.20
C ALA A 51 -5.97 0.61 -0.74
N GLU A 52 -5.75 -0.40 0.10
CA GLU A 52 -6.82 -1.22 0.67
C GLU A 52 -7.78 -0.36 1.52
N GLY A 53 -7.23 0.46 2.43
CA GLY A 53 -8.05 1.31 3.29
C GLY A 53 -8.89 2.32 2.52
N MET A 54 -8.35 2.92 1.47
CA MET A 54 -9.09 3.84 0.59
C MET A 54 -10.27 3.14 -0.10
N LEU A 55 -10.04 1.95 -0.65
CA LEU A 55 -11.10 1.16 -1.29
C LEU A 55 -12.17 0.73 -0.29
N ALA A 56 -11.78 0.17 0.84
CA ALA A 56 -12.70 -0.26 1.88
C ALA A 56 -13.60 0.89 2.34
N LEU A 57 -13.01 2.07 2.57
CA LEU A 57 -13.75 3.26 2.97
C LEU A 57 -14.72 3.75 1.89
N ALA A 58 -14.31 3.73 0.61
CA ALA A 58 -15.16 4.14 -0.50
C ALA A 58 -16.38 3.20 -0.67
N ILE A 59 -16.17 1.90 -0.48
CA ILE A 59 -17.24 0.89 -0.51
C ILE A 59 -18.18 1.08 0.69
N GLU A 60 -17.65 1.22 1.90
CA GLU A 60 -18.43 1.44 3.13
C GLU A 60 -19.31 2.68 3.03
N LYS A 61 -18.75 3.78 2.51
CA LYS A 61 -19.49 5.04 2.30
C LYS A 61 -20.40 5.02 1.08
N LYS A 62 -20.53 3.89 0.37
CA LYS A 62 -21.33 3.75 -0.86
C LYS A 62 -20.95 4.76 -1.96
N GLN A 63 -19.70 5.18 -1.99
CA GLN A 63 -19.12 6.03 -3.03
C GLN A 63 -18.61 5.22 -4.22
N LEU A 64 -18.45 3.91 -4.05
CA LEU A 64 -18.00 2.97 -5.07
C LEU A 64 -19.00 1.81 -5.14
N ALA A 65 -19.74 1.74 -6.26
CA ALA A 65 -20.69 0.64 -6.48
C ALA A 65 -19.96 -0.64 -6.94
N PRO A 66 -20.53 -1.84 -6.69
CA PRO A 66 -19.92 -3.09 -7.13
C PRO A 66 -19.59 -3.09 -8.64
N GLY A 67 -18.34 -3.44 -8.99
CA GLY A 67 -17.86 -3.47 -10.37
C GLY A 67 -17.64 -2.11 -11.03
N GLN A 68 -17.87 -1.02 -10.34
CA GLN A 68 -17.67 0.32 -10.88
C GLN A 68 -16.17 0.54 -11.18
N PRO A 69 -15.82 1.09 -12.37
CA PRO A 69 -14.46 1.44 -12.69
C PRO A 69 -13.90 2.55 -11.78
N ILE A 70 -12.63 2.42 -11.43
CA ILE A 70 -11.88 3.43 -10.69
C ILE A 70 -10.98 4.17 -11.67
N ILE A 71 -10.93 5.49 -11.55
CA ILE A 71 -10.00 6.34 -12.32
C ILE A 71 -9.17 7.12 -11.31
N GLU A 72 -7.84 6.99 -11.40
CA GLU A 72 -6.93 7.64 -10.47
C GLU A 72 -5.72 8.22 -11.18
N ALA A 73 -5.31 9.42 -10.77
CA ALA A 73 -4.08 10.05 -11.22
C ALA A 73 -2.93 9.62 -10.31
N ALA A 74 -2.26 8.53 -10.67
CA ALA A 74 -1.21 7.94 -9.85
C ALA A 74 -0.11 7.29 -10.68
N SER A 75 1.10 7.28 -10.13
CA SER A 75 2.27 6.59 -10.67
C SER A 75 3.10 5.92 -9.57
N GLY A 76 4.07 5.08 -9.95
CA GLY A 76 4.97 4.42 -9.01
C GLY A 76 4.29 3.44 -8.05
N PRO A 77 4.82 3.27 -6.82
CA PRO A 77 4.35 2.24 -5.88
C PRO A 77 2.87 2.35 -5.50
N PHE A 78 2.32 3.57 -5.41
CA PHE A 78 0.90 3.74 -5.10
C PHE A 78 0.01 3.25 -6.25
N ALA A 79 0.36 3.55 -7.49
CA ALA A 79 -0.38 3.06 -8.66
C ALA A 79 -0.41 1.52 -8.70
N THR A 80 0.73 0.88 -8.41
CA THR A 80 0.82 -0.59 -8.33
C THR A 80 -0.06 -1.16 -7.22
N ALA A 81 0.02 -0.60 -6.01
CA ALA A 81 -0.77 -1.06 -4.88
C ALA A 81 -2.28 -0.86 -5.12
N LEU A 82 -2.68 0.30 -5.65
CA LEU A 82 -4.08 0.59 -5.94
C LEU A 82 -4.62 -0.31 -7.05
N THR A 83 -3.82 -0.60 -8.09
CA THR A 83 -4.21 -1.54 -9.15
C THR A 83 -4.49 -2.92 -8.58
N LEU A 84 -3.58 -3.44 -7.78
CA LEU A 84 -3.76 -4.76 -7.18
C LEU A 84 -4.97 -4.80 -6.24
N ALA A 85 -5.15 -3.79 -5.39
CA ALA A 85 -6.30 -3.68 -4.50
C ALA A 85 -7.62 -3.63 -5.28
N SER A 86 -7.69 -2.78 -6.32
CA SER A 86 -8.88 -2.61 -7.14
C SER A 86 -9.29 -3.90 -7.85
N LEU A 87 -8.34 -4.57 -8.50
CA LEU A 87 -8.60 -5.82 -9.20
C LEU A 87 -9.01 -6.95 -8.23
N THR A 88 -8.37 -7.02 -7.06
CA THR A 88 -8.73 -8.00 -6.02
C THR A 88 -10.15 -7.78 -5.49
N ALA A 89 -10.59 -6.52 -5.41
CA ALA A 89 -11.94 -6.15 -5.01
C ALA A 89 -12.98 -6.20 -6.14
N GLY A 90 -12.57 -6.58 -7.37
CA GLY A 90 -13.46 -6.71 -8.52
C GLY A 90 -13.78 -5.38 -9.22
N HIS A 91 -12.92 -4.38 -9.08
CA HIS A 91 -13.08 -3.07 -9.72
C HIS A 91 -12.04 -2.90 -10.85
N PRO A 92 -12.46 -2.66 -12.09
CA PRO A 92 -11.54 -2.21 -13.15
C PRO A 92 -10.90 -0.87 -12.77
N ILE A 93 -9.64 -0.67 -13.16
CA ILE A 93 -8.93 0.57 -12.88
C ILE A 93 -8.31 1.17 -14.13
N VAL A 94 -8.37 2.48 -14.23
CA VAL A 94 -7.69 3.30 -15.22
C VAL A 94 -6.74 4.24 -14.49
N LEU A 95 -5.46 4.12 -14.77
CA LEU A 95 -4.44 5.02 -14.23
C LEU A 95 -4.15 6.12 -15.23
N VAL A 96 -4.19 7.36 -14.76
CA VAL A 96 -3.76 8.54 -15.51
C VAL A 96 -2.41 8.96 -14.97
N MET A 97 -1.41 9.01 -15.83
CA MET A 97 -0.05 9.37 -15.45
C MET A 97 0.60 10.26 -16.51
N PRO A 98 1.63 11.05 -16.15
CA PRO A 98 2.38 11.85 -17.12
C PRO A 98 2.98 10.96 -18.22
N GLU A 99 3.09 11.49 -19.44
CA GLU A 99 3.64 10.76 -20.59
C GLU A 99 5.10 10.36 -20.37
N ASP A 100 5.85 11.16 -19.62
CA ASP A 100 7.24 10.92 -19.24
C ASP A 100 7.40 10.08 -17.96
N ALA A 101 6.31 9.55 -17.41
CA ALA A 101 6.38 8.66 -16.26
C ALA A 101 7.27 7.46 -16.59
N PRO A 102 8.19 7.07 -15.66
CA PRO A 102 9.04 5.90 -15.89
C PRO A 102 8.18 4.68 -16.17
N ALA A 103 8.49 3.96 -17.24
CA ALA A 103 7.84 2.68 -17.49
C ALA A 103 8.02 1.79 -16.26
N LEU A 104 6.91 1.28 -15.73
CA LEU A 104 6.94 0.31 -14.63
C LEU A 104 7.74 -0.91 -15.13
N ARG A 105 8.88 -1.11 -14.53
CA ARG A 105 9.76 -2.25 -14.82
C ARG A 105 9.34 -3.47 -14.02
#